data_215c97bdc4c65c7cce8577a1ac155d56
#
_entry.id   215c97bdc4c65c7cce8577a1ac155d56
#
_cell.length_a   1.000
_cell.length_b   1.000
_cell.length_c   1.000
_cell.angle_alpha   90.00
_cell.angle_beta   90.00
_cell.angle_gamma   90.00
#
_symmetry.space_group_name_H-M   'P 1'
#
loop_
_entity.id
_entity.type
_entity.pdbx_description
1 polymer ?
#
loop_
_entity_poly.entity_id
_entity_poly.type
_entity_poly.pdbx_seq_one_letter_code
_entity_poly.pdbx_strand_id
1 'polypeptide(L)'
;SQEFAWIEQYLYLQKARFEDAFDYEIDLQEEYDMWPCCKLMLQPFVENAIIHGFKGREIGGMLKIMAKGQGEYIKIVINDNGYGIPEEREKAIQEIIKGNDVSDDLRIGIGIRNVVARIHIFYGDSAQISLWSKEGEGTKFEFLLPYPERKEECI
;
A
#
# COMPACT_ATOMS: atom_id res chain seq x y z
N SER A 1 -2.31 12.77 8.16
CA SER A 1 -2.06 11.82 9.26
C SER A 1 -0.58 11.51 9.39
N GLN A 2 -0.16 11.03 10.53
CA GLN A 2 1.24 10.62 10.75
C GLN A 2 1.71 9.59 9.72
N GLU A 3 0.85 8.70 9.26
CA GLU A 3 1.16 7.68 8.27
C GLU A 3 1.69 8.29 6.96
N PHE A 4 1.00 9.30 6.42
CA PHE A 4 1.45 9.94 5.18
C PHE A 4 2.74 10.73 5.36
N ALA A 5 2.94 11.37 6.51
CA ALA A 5 4.20 12.05 6.81
C ALA A 5 5.40 11.07 6.86
N TRP A 6 5.19 9.89 7.43
CA TRP A 6 6.20 8.82 7.43
C TRP A 6 6.51 8.31 6.02
N ILE A 7 5.48 8.12 5.20
CA ILE A 7 5.65 7.68 3.81
C ILE A 7 6.42 8.73 3.00
N GLU A 8 6.09 10.01 3.16
CA GLU A 8 6.79 11.09 2.48
C GLU A 8 8.28 11.13 2.84
N GLN A 9 8.61 11.02 4.13
CA GLN A 9 10.00 10.93 4.59
C GLN A 9 10.71 9.69 4.03
N TYR A 10 10.05 8.55 4.04
CA TYR A 10 10.58 7.32 3.48
C TYR A 10 10.87 7.46 1.98
N LEU A 11 9.92 7.99 1.22
CA LEU A 11 10.06 8.21 -0.22
C LEU A 11 11.17 9.22 -0.55
N TYR A 12 11.29 10.28 0.23
CA TYR A 12 12.37 11.24 0.09
C TYR A 12 13.75 10.57 0.23
N LEU A 13 13.92 9.73 1.25
CA LEU A 13 15.17 8.99 1.46
C LEU A 13 15.44 7.96 0.36
N GLN A 14 14.42 7.25 -0.12
CA GLN A 14 14.57 6.30 -1.21
C GLN A 14 14.87 7.01 -2.53
N LYS A 15 14.26 8.17 -2.79
CA LYS A 15 14.57 9.00 -3.96
C LYS A 15 16.04 9.44 -3.96
N ALA A 16 16.57 9.86 -2.81
CA ALA A 16 17.98 10.21 -2.66
C ALA A 16 18.94 9.01 -2.91
N ARG A 17 18.49 7.79 -2.60
CA ARG A 17 19.26 6.56 -2.79
C ARG A 17 19.26 6.06 -4.23
N PHE A 18 18.11 6.15 -4.88
CA PHE A 18 17.89 5.58 -6.23
C PHE A 18 17.87 6.64 -7.34
N GLU A 19 18.07 7.90 -6.98
CA GLU A 19 18.18 9.05 -7.91
C GLU A 19 17.03 9.09 -8.93
N ASP A 20 17.34 8.90 -10.22
CA ASP A 20 16.39 9.00 -11.32
C ASP A 20 15.59 7.72 -11.60
N ALA A 21 15.83 6.65 -10.84
CA ALA A 21 15.16 5.36 -11.07
C ALA A 21 13.63 5.47 -10.98
N PHE A 22 13.14 6.30 -10.07
CA PHE A 22 11.70 6.57 -9.93
C PHE A 22 11.41 7.99 -9.49
N ASP A 23 10.18 8.41 -9.71
CA ASP A 23 9.59 9.60 -9.12
C ASP A 23 8.31 9.24 -8.36
N TYR A 24 7.79 10.15 -7.56
CA TYR A 24 6.55 9.89 -6.82
C TYR A 24 5.66 11.13 -6.73
N GLU A 25 4.38 10.89 -6.56
CA GLU A 25 3.35 11.90 -6.39
C GLU A 25 2.42 11.47 -5.24
N ILE A 26 2.20 12.38 -4.29
CA ILE A 26 1.28 12.17 -3.17
C ILE A 26 0.17 13.22 -3.28
N ASP A 27 -1.06 12.76 -3.53
CA ASP A 27 -2.26 13.59 -3.63
C ASP A 27 -3.21 13.26 -2.48
N LEU A 28 -3.24 14.15 -1.50
CA LEU A 28 -4.08 14.03 -0.30
C LEU A 28 -5.09 15.16 -0.28
N GLN A 29 -6.37 14.84 -0.19
CA GLN A 29 -7.38 15.85 0.14
C GLN A 29 -7.21 16.28 1.60
N GLU A 30 -7.06 17.58 1.86
CA GLU A 30 -6.73 18.17 3.18
C GLU A 30 -7.67 17.70 4.30
N GLU A 31 -8.97 17.53 4.01
CA GLU A 31 -9.97 17.06 4.97
C GLU A 31 -9.71 15.63 5.51
N TYR A 32 -8.87 14.85 4.81
CA TYR A 32 -8.50 13.48 5.20
C TYR A 32 -7.11 13.36 5.83
N ASP A 33 -6.38 14.46 5.95
CA ASP A 33 -5.07 14.46 6.62
C ASP A 33 -5.18 14.00 8.08
N MET A 34 -6.32 14.25 8.73
CA MET A 34 -6.60 13.84 10.10
C MET A 34 -7.30 12.46 10.21
N TRP A 35 -7.48 11.73 9.10
CA TRP A 35 -8.10 10.42 9.15
C TRP A 35 -7.27 9.46 10.02
N PRO A 36 -7.88 8.76 10.99
CA PRO A 36 -7.17 7.80 11.82
C PRO A 36 -6.65 6.65 10.96
N CYS A 37 -5.34 6.53 10.85
CA CYS A 37 -4.68 5.44 10.14
C CYS A 37 -3.97 4.52 11.12
N CYS A 38 -4.06 3.22 10.86
CA CYS A 38 -3.22 2.24 11.52
C CYS A 38 -1.75 2.51 11.16
N LYS A 39 -0.87 2.62 12.16
CA LYS A 39 0.56 2.91 11.96
C LYS A 39 1.21 1.93 10.99
N LEU A 40 2.02 2.45 10.06
CA LEU A 40 2.81 1.68 9.10
C LEU A 40 1.97 0.70 8.26
N MET A 41 0.71 1.07 7.98
CA MET A 41 -0.17 0.21 7.18
C MET A 41 0.12 0.30 5.68
N LEU A 42 0.54 1.47 5.19
CA LEU A 42 0.80 1.67 3.76
C LEU A 42 2.24 1.33 3.38
N GLN A 43 3.19 1.39 4.32
CA GLN A 43 4.61 1.19 4.07
C GLN A 43 4.94 -0.10 3.32
N PRO A 44 4.42 -1.30 3.67
CA PRO A 44 4.77 -2.53 2.95
C PRO A 44 4.35 -2.53 1.48
N PHE A 45 3.30 -1.80 1.13
CA PHE A 45 2.83 -1.66 -0.25
C PHE A 45 3.70 -0.67 -1.03
N VAL A 46 4.12 0.42 -0.40
CA VAL A 46 5.08 1.39 -0.95
C VAL A 46 6.44 0.72 -1.15
N GLU A 47 6.91 -0.05 -0.18
CA GLU A 47 8.16 -0.82 -0.29
C GLU A 47 8.09 -1.84 -1.44
N ASN A 48 6.94 -2.49 -1.64
CA ASN A 48 6.74 -3.41 -2.75
C ASN A 48 6.96 -2.71 -4.11
N ALA A 49 6.45 -1.50 -4.29
CA ALA A 49 6.65 -0.73 -5.50
C ALA A 49 8.13 -0.40 -5.73
N ILE A 50 8.82 0.13 -4.70
CA ILE A 50 10.20 0.61 -4.83
C ILE A 50 11.18 -0.56 -4.95
N ILE A 51 11.08 -1.56 -4.08
CA ILE A 51 12.07 -2.64 -3.99
C ILE A 51 11.86 -3.69 -5.10
N HIS A 52 10.60 -3.98 -5.43
CA HIS A 52 10.24 -5.01 -6.40
C HIS A 52 9.78 -4.44 -7.74
N GLY A 53 8.93 -3.40 -7.71
CA GLY A 53 8.37 -2.80 -8.91
C GLY A 53 9.42 -2.06 -9.75
N PHE A 54 10.37 -1.39 -9.12
CA PHE A 54 11.41 -0.61 -9.80
C PHE A 54 12.80 -1.27 -9.77
N LYS A 55 12.89 -2.51 -9.36
CA LYS A 55 14.17 -3.23 -9.25
C LYS A 55 14.93 -3.24 -10.58
N GLY A 56 16.15 -2.67 -10.57
CA GLY A 56 17.01 -2.61 -11.77
C GLY A 56 16.55 -1.61 -12.83
N ARG A 57 15.54 -0.79 -12.56
CA ARG A 57 15.12 0.30 -13.42
C ARG A 57 16.08 1.48 -13.22
N GLU A 58 16.55 2.07 -14.32
CA GLU A 58 17.44 3.23 -14.27
C GLU A 58 16.66 4.55 -14.28
N ILE A 59 15.54 4.59 -15.01
CA ILE A 59 14.69 5.78 -15.14
C ILE A 59 13.21 5.41 -15.33
N GLY A 60 12.32 6.38 -15.09
CA GLY A 60 10.92 6.33 -15.53
C GLY A 60 9.99 5.54 -14.62
N GLY A 61 10.42 5.11 -13.44
CA GLY A 61 9.51 4.62 -12.41
C GLY A 61 8.62 5.75 -11.90
N MET A 62 7.33 5.47 -11.69
CA MET A 62 6.37 6.42 -11.11
C MET A 62 5.52 5.72 -10.06
N LEU A 63 5.52 6.27 -8.86
CA LEU A 63 4.66 5.84 -7.76
C LEU A 63 3.66 6.95 -7.45
N LYS A 64 2.37 6.64 -7.49
CA LYS A 64 1.31 7.56 -7.12
C LYS A 64 0.58 7.06 -5.89
N ILE A 65 0.45 7.93 -4.88
CA ILE A 65 -0.32 7.68 -3.67
C ILE A 65 -1.41 8.73 -3.61
N MET A 66 -2.65 8.28 -3.51
CA MET A 66 -3.82 9.14 -3.50
C MET A 66 -4.70 8.79 -2.31
N ALA A 67 -5.22 9.79 -1.61
CA ALA A 67 -6.23 9.58 -0.58
C ALA A 67 -7.36 10.60 -0.74
N LYS A 68 -8.59 10.09 -0.86
CA LYS A 68 -9.80 10.91 -0.98
C LYS A 68 -10.98 10.29 -0.27
N GLY A 69 -11.92 11.14 0.13
CA GLY A 69 -13.18 10.68 0.70
C GLY A 69 -14.10 10.00 -0.31
N GLN A 70 -14.81 9.01 0.18
CA GLN A 70 -15.83 8.30 -0.57
C GLN A 70 -17.00 7.95 0.38
N GLY A 71 -17.90 8.92 0.60
CA GLY A 71 -18.96 8.79 1.60
C GLY A 71 -18.39 8.70 3.02
N GLU A 72 -18.75 7.66 3.76
CA GLU A 72 -18.25 7.40 5.11
C GLU A 72 -16.89 6.67 5.13
N TYR A 73 -16.24 6.54 3.97
CA TYR A 73 -14.96 5.86 3.80
C TYR A 73 -13.90 6.82 3.31
N ILE A 74 -12.65 6.50 3.59
CA ILE A 74 -11.51 7.01 2.84
C ILE A 74 -11.09 5.96 1.81
N LYS A 75 -10.91 6.40 0.57
CA LYS A 75 -10.27 5.60 -0.48
C LYS A 75 -8.81 5.98 -0.59
N ILE A 76 -7.92 5.01 -0.38
CA ILE A 76 -6.48 5.18 -0.57
C ILE A 76 -6.06 4.31 -1.75
N VAL A 77 -5.26 4.87 -2.65
CA VAL A 77 -4.73 4.16 -3.82
C VAL A 77 -3.22 4.30 -3.84
N ILE A 78 -2.53 3.18 -3.96
CA ILE A 78 -1.09 3.10 -4.21
C ILE A 78 -0.92 2.45 -5.58
N ASN A 79 -0.39 3.19 -6.53
CA ASN A 79 -0.26 2.75 -7.92
C ASN A 79 1.14 3.00 -8.44
N ASP A 80 1.79 1.97 -8.96
CA ASP A 80 3.09 2.06 -9.61
C ASP A 80 3.03 1.56 -11.05
N ASN A 81 3.95 2.03 -11.88
CA ASN A 81 4.18 1.57 -13.24
C ASN A 81 5.38 0.61 -13.33
N GLY A 82 5.64 -0.15 -12.27
CA GLY A 82 6.75 -1.08 -12.19
C GLY A 82 6.58 -2.35 -13.00
N TYR A 83 7.36 -3.38 -12.66
CA TYR A 83 7.30 -4.68 -13.34
C TYR A 83 6.04 -5.48 -13.06
N GLY A 84 5.21 -5.06 -12.11
CA GLY A 84 4.08 -5.84 -11.66
C GLY A 84 4.49 -6.99 -10.74
N ILE A 85 3.49 -7.75 -10.31
CA ILE A 85 3.65 -8.92 -9.44
C ILE A 85 3.42 -10.16 -10.28
N PRO A 86 4.29 -11.19 -10.22
CA PRO A 86 4.06 -12.46 -10.90
C PRO A 86 2.71 -13.07 -10.50
N GLU A 87 2.00 -13.66 -11.44
CA GLU A 87 0.62 -14.15 -11.28
C GLU A 87 0.42 -15.06 -10.06
N GLU A 88 1.36 -15.96 -9.82
CA GLU A 88 1.32 -16.89 -8.67
C GLU A 88 1.36 -16.12 -7.33
N ARG A 89 2.23 -15.10 -7.24
CA ARG A 89 2.35 -14.26 -6.06
C ARG A 89 1.14 -13.33 -5.90
N GLU A 90 0.61 -12.80 -6.99
CA GLU A 90 -0.61 -11.98 -6.98
C GLU A 90 -1.79 -12.78 -6.42
N LYS A 91 -2.03 -14.00 -6.92
CA LYS A 91 -3.08 -14.89 -6.42
C LYS A 91 -2.93 -15.15 -4.92
N ALA A 92 -1.72 -15.39 -4.46
CA ALA A 92 -1.45 -15.63 -3.05
C ALA A 92 -1.72 -14.39 -2.18
N ILE A 93 -1.38 -13.18 -2.65
CA ILE A 93 -1.73 -11.93 -1.95
C ILE A 93 -3.25 -11.74 -1.91
N GLN A 94 -3.96 -12.03 -3.01
CA GLN A 94 -5.42 -11.97 -3.05
C GLN A 94 -6.07 -12.93 -2.05
N GLU A 95 -5.54 -14.14 -1.87
CA GLU A 95 -6.02 -15.09 -0.85
C GLU A 95 -5.79 -14.56 0.58
N ILE A 96 -4.63 -13.94 0.85
CA ILE A 96 -4.36 -13.27 2.13
C ILE A 96 -5.37 -12.14 2.39
N ILE A 97 -5.66 -11.33 1.39
CA ILE A 97 -6.65 -10.24 1.47
C ILE A 97 -8.04 -10.78 1.84
N LYS A 98 -8.41 -11.96 1.34
CA LYS A 98 -9.66 -12.66 1.66
C LYS A 98 -9.65 -13.32 3.05
N GLY A 99 -8.52 -13.32 3.76
CA GLY A 99 -8.36 -13.95 5.07
C GLY A 99 -8.01 -15.45 5.01
N ASN A 100 -7.63 -15.95 3.85
CA ASN A 100 -7.23 -17.36 3.68
C ASN A 100 -5.75 -17.56 4.02
N ASP A 101 -5.43 -18.75 4.55
CA ASP A 101 -4.05 -19.15 4.76
C ASP A 101 -3.38 -19.49 3.42
N VAL A 102 -2.15 -19.01 3.26
CA VAL A 102 -1.31 -19.30 2.10
C VAL A 102 -0.02 -19.93 2.59
N SER A 103 0.48 -20.93 1.86
CA SER A 103 1.73 -21.62 2.21
C SER A 103 2.92 -20.65 2.27
N ASP A 104 3.82 -20.86 3.22
CA ASP A 104 5.01 -20.01 3.42
C ASP A 104 6.01 -20.08 2.26
N ASP A 105 5.89 -21.09 1.39
CA ASP A 105 6.78 -21.30 0.23
C ASP A 105 6.75 -20.15 -0.79
N LEU A 106 5.68 -19.37 -0.84
CA LEU A 106 5.48 -18.31 -1.84
C LEU A 106 6.22 -16.99 -1.53
N ARG A 107 7.01 -16.92 -0.45
CA ARG A 107 7.78 -15.73 -0.05
C ARG A 107 6.97 -14.44 -0.12
N ILE A 108 5.70 -14.51 0.22
CA ILE A 108 4.88 -13.32 0.38
C ILE A 108 5.41 -12.63 1.62
N GLY A 109 5.90 -11.41 1.44
CA GLY A 109 6.52 -10.67 2.52
C GLY A 109 5.63 -10.68 3.77
N ILE A 110 6.22 -11.08 4.90
CA ILE A 110 5.58 -11.08 6.22
C ILE A 110 4.85 -9.74 6.47
N GLY A 111 5.36 -8.63 5.91
CA GLY A 111 4.79 -7.31 6.01
C GLY A 111 3.35 -7.19 5.48
N ILE A 112 3.05 -7.69 4.27
CA ILE A 112 1.70 -7.59 3.68
C ILE A 112 0.70 -8.41 4.50
N ARG A 113 1.05 -9.64 4.87
CA ARG A 113 0.19 -10.51 5.69
C ARG A 113 -0.19 -9.87 7.03
N ASN A 114 0.82 -9.35 7.74
CA ASN A 114 0.62 -8.71 9.03
C ASN A 114 -0.21 -7.43 8.92
N VAL A 115 0.01 -6.64 7.88
CA VAL A 115 -0.73 -5.38 7.70
C VAL A 115 -2.18 -5.65 7.31
N VAL A 116 -2.48 -6.60 6.44
CA VAL A 116 -3.86 -6.97 6.10
C VAL A 116 -4.62 -7.38 7.36
N ALA A 117 -4.04 -8.24 8.21
CA ALA A 117 -4.66 -8.62 9.48
C ALA A 117 -4.90 -7.40 10.39
N ARG A 118 -3.93 -6.49 10.51
CA ARG A 118 -4.06 -5.28 11.33
C ARG A 118 -5.13 -4.32 10.80
N ILE A 119 -5.25 -4.16 9.48
CA ILE A 119 -6.29 -3.35 8.86
C ILE A 119 -7.67 -3.89 9.26
N HIS A 120 -7.91 -5.18 9.17
CA HIS A 120 -9.18 -5.78 9.59
C HIS A 120 -9.45 -5.65 11.09
N ILE A 121 -8.42 -5.78 11.93
CA ILE A 121 -8.55 -5.56 13.38
C ILE A 121 -8.91 -4.10 13.69
N PHE A 122 -8.32 -3.15 13.00
CA PHE A 122 -8.49 -1.72 13.29
C PHE A 122 -9.77 -1.13 12.68
N TYR A 123 -10.10 -1.51 11.45
CA TYR A 123 -11.24 -0.96 10.71
C TYR A 123 -12.46 -1.87 10.67
N GLY A 124 -12.33 -3.13 11.12
CA GLY A 124 -13.40 -4.12 11.08
C GLY A 124 -13.60 -4.76 9.71
N ASP A 125 -14.68 -5.55 9.60
CA ASP A 125 -15.00 -6.34 8.42
C ASP A 125 -15.45 -5.52 7.21
N SER A 126 -15.80 -4.25 7.41
CA SER A 126 -16.18 -3.33 6.34
C SER A 126 -14.97 -2.73 5.58
N ALA A 127 -13.76 -2.89 6.11
CA ALA A 127 -12.54 -2.53 5.38
C ALA A 127 -12.37 -3.42 4.16
N GLN A 128 -12.11 -2.79 3.01
CA GLN A 128 -11.90 -3.50 1.75
C GLN A 128 -10.51 -3.19 1.22
N ILE A 129 -9.81 -4.23 0.78
CA ILE A 129 -8.52 -4.14 0.12
C ILE A 129 -8.65 -4.86 -1.21
N SER A 130 -8.17 -4.23 -2.29
CA SER A 130 -8.11 -4.85 -3.61
C SER A 130 -6.74 -4.67 -4.24
N LEU A 131 -6.33 -5.68 -5.00
CA LEU A 131 -5.09 -5.72 -5.74
C LEU A 131 -5.40 -5.93 -7.21
N TRP A 132 -4.80 -5.10 -8.04
CA TRP A 132 -4.62 -5.34 -9.46
C TRP A 132 -3.14 -5.27 -9.79
N SER A 133 -2.66 -6.24 -10.55
CA SER A 133 -1.28 -6.23 -11.06
C SER A 133 -1.22 -6.88 -12.42
N LYS A 134 -0.26 -6.43 -13.24
CA LYS A 134 0.03 -7.07 -14.51
C LYS A 134 1.52 -6.93 -14.81
N GLU A 135 2.16 -8.04 -15.15
CA GLU A 135 3.57 -8.03 -15.50
C GLU A 135 3.86 -7.06 -16.64
N GLY A 136 4.84 -6.19 -16.42
CA GLY A 136 5.24 -5.14 -17.35
C GLY A 136 4.39 -3.86 -17.32
N GLU A 137 3.26 -3.84 -16.60
CA GLU A 137 2.38 -2.67 -16.54
C GLU A 137 2.33 -2.01 -15.16
N GLY A 138 2.62 -2.76 -14.09
CA GLY A 138 2.68 -2.24 -12.74
C GLY A 138 1.71 -2.89 -11.76
N THR A 139 1.54 -2.25 -10.61
CA THR A 139 0.71 -2.74 -9.50
C THR A 139 -0.14 -1.63 -8.93
N LYS A 140 -1.39 -1.95 -8.58
CA LYS A 140 -2.30 -1.04 -7.91
C LYS A 140 -2.95 -1.73 -6.72
N PHE A 141 -2.74 -1.16 -5.53
CA PHE A 141 -3.49 -1.48 -4.34
C PHE A 141 -4.53 -0.39 -4.07
N GLU A 142 -5.74 -0.78 -3.76
CA GLU A 142 -6.80 0.12 -3.32
C GLU A 142 -7.32 -0.31 -1.95
N PHE A 143 -7.49 0.66 -1.07
CA PHE A 143 -8.05 0.50 0.26
C PHE A 143 -9.31 1.34 0.36
N LEU A 144 -10.40 0.74 0.78
CA LEU A 144 -11.63 1.45 1.15
C LEU A 144 -11.86 1.21 2.64
N LEU A 145 -11.58 2.24 3.45
CA LEU A 145 -11.50 2.13 4.89
C LEU A 145 -12.58 2.99 5.54
N PRO A 146 -13.45 2.41 6.39
CA PRO A 146 -14.44 3.17 7.13
C PRO A 146 -13.76 4.03 8.19
N TYR A 147 -14.46 5.01 8.74
CA TYR A 147 -13.99 5.69 9.94
C TYR A 147 -13.93 4.68 11.10
N PRO A 148 -12.79 4.51 11.77
CA PRO A 148 -12.67 3.49 12.80
C PRO A 148 -13.56 3.82 14.01
N GLU A 149 -14.32 2.83 14.46
CA GLU A 149 -15.21 2.99 15.64
C GLU A 149 -14.42 3.15 16.95
N ARG A 150 -13.19 2.63 16.97
CA ARG A 150 -12.30 2.72 18.13
C ARG A 150 -11.14 3.65 17.84
N LYS A 151 -10.96 4.66 18.70
CA LYS A 151 -9.78 5.55 18.68
C LYS A 151 -8.55 4.93 19.35
N GLU A 152 -8.51 3.62 19.54
CA GLU A 152 -7.35 2.98 20.15
C GLU A 152 -6.20 2.94 19.13
N GLU A 153 -5.08 3.53 19.52
CA GLU A 153 -3.85 3.51 18.73
C GLU A 153 -3.47 2.07 18.41
N CYS A 154 -3.25 1.76 17.13
CA CYS A 154 -2.55 0.54 16.75
C CYS A 154 -1.13 0.60 17.35
N ILE A 155 -0.93 -0.13 18.44
CA ILE A 155 0.37 -0.30 19.10
C ILE A 155 1.32 -1.06 18.16
#